data_355e1ded6fb03552202da32bd734107f
#
_entry.id   355e1ded6fb03552202da32bd734107f
#
_cell.length_a   1.000
_cell.length_b   1.000
_cell.length_c   1.000
_cell.angle_alpha   90.00
_cell.angle_beta   90.00
_cell.angle_gamma   90.00
#
_symmetry.space_group_name_H-M   'P 1'
#
loop_
_entity.id
_entity.type
_entity.pdbx_description
1 polymer ?
#
loop_
_entity_poly.entity_id
_entity_poly.type
_entity_poly.pdbx_seq_one_letter_code
_entity_poly.pdbx_strand_id
1 'polypeptide(L)'
;IRLEALIALPETRAREAARNAGFAGYALLPILAAGKPVALLELFSATAPPRMGGLTRPTEVRDGLEVLAATLGLMATRERMQDAVRKAAAHTRQTMAKLAESPAQQPQRVEPAALYDERTGLPNRPILFDRLRQAIRRRQRSPRDQFAVLVVDVEGVEQIGDRGGDRAAEDLIVAAGRRLAGHTRPADSTAIDGPNRFVLIVEGIRALDEAMAVADRVQKELRRPFPTARTDIRLEVRIGVVLAGPAYDDPEALLVDAAAAAARAGGSRERIQVFDRIVEENHSQREQMRVDLATAIEKRELHLEYQPIVSLQDGRITGLETFLRWRHPEHGLVPPDQFIPVAAQSALIHDLGFWVLEQACDQINRWRGQLSRLELPPMGVNVSGRQIFFNGFLGRVREIMERHGIQGREIRFDIGEAELMHDADKAAAVLDRLQGMGIDVAIDDFGTGYSSLSLLHDLPVRALKIDRSFISHRREKLRKWGVARTIVELAKILEVEVIAEGIETREQFLALRKAGCTQAQGYYFSGPVGAGKAEGLIRDGYPLDLEAPHS
;
A
#
# COMPACT_ATOMS: atom_id res chain seq x y z
N ILE A 1 10.70 -13.36 33.74
CA ILE A 1 10.95 -14.82 33.86
C ILE A 1 12.00 -15.15 32.82
N ARG A 2 13.20 -15.63 33.23
CA ARG A 2 14.26 -15.99 32.27
C ARG A 2 13.88 -17.30 31.59
N LEU A 3 13.78 -17.29 30.25
CA LEU A 3 13.43 -18.45 29.42
C LEU A 3 14.34 -19.67 29.60
N GLU A 4 15.58 -19.46 30.02
CA GLU A 4 16.61 -20.52 30.18
C GLU A 4 16.34 -21.50 31.32
N ALA A 5 15.52 -21.12 32.30
CA ALA A 5 15.25 -21.99 33.49
C ALA A 5 14.12 -22.99 33.28
N LEU A 6 13.34 -22.87 32.19
CA LEU A 6 12.11 -23.64 31.95
C LEU A 6 12.30 -24.88 31.05
N ILE A 7 13.47 -25.02 30.41
CA ILE A 7 13.69 -26.07 29.37
C ILE A 7 14.11 -27.43 29.99
N ALA A 8 14.36 -27.52 31.29
CA ALA A 8 15.08 -28.65 31.86
C ALA A 8 14.26 -29.67 32.69
N LEU A 9 12.95 -29.49 32.85
CA LEU A 9 12.19 -30.39 33.76
C LEU A 9 11.20 -31.30 32.97
N PRO A 10 11.13 -32.62 33.30
CA PRO A 10 10.10 -33.50 32.81
C PRO A 10 8.69 -33.00 33.20
N GLU A 11 7.71 -33.16 32.33
CA GLU A 11 6.31 -32.70 32.47
C GLU A 11 5.68 -33.05 33.85
N THR A 12 6.00 -34.22 34.38
CA THR A 12 5.54 -34.67 35.69
C THR A 12 6.09 -33.83 36.86
N ARG A 13 7.35 -33.39 36.79
CA ARG A 13 7.95 -32.56 37.85
C ARG A 13 7.46 -31.11 37.82
N ALA A 14 7.15 -30.55 36.65
CA ALA A 14 6.58 -29.22 36.53
C ALA A 14 5.16 -29.15 37.10
N ARG A 15 4.32 -30.18 36.86
CA ARG A 15 2.99 -30.31 37.48
C ARG A 15 3.04 -30.42 39.00
N GLU A 16 3.99 -31.17 39.53
CA GLU A 16 4.16 -31.38 40.96
C GLU A 16 4.66 -30.10 41.65
N ALA A 17 5.61 -29.40 41.05
CA ALA A 17 6.08 -28.11 41.49
C ALA A 17 4.99 -27.03 41.47
N ALA A 18 4.14 -27.01 40.44
CA ALA A 18 3.00 -26.09 40.33
C ALA A 18 1.96 -26.33 41.43
N ARG A 19 1.62 -27.59 41.73
CA ARG A 19 0.72 -27.93 42.84
C ARG A 19 1.27 -27.53 44.20
N ASN A 20 2.55 -27.78 44.43
CA ASN A 20 3.23 -27.42 45.67
C ASN A 20 3.37 -25.90 45.85
N ALA A 21 3.36 -25.13 44.75
CA ALA A 21 3.33 -23.67 44.74
C ALA A 21 1.93 -23.06 44.81
N GLY A 22 0.87 -23.89 44.95
CA GLY A 22 -0.50 -23.43 45.16
C GLY A 22 -1.25 -23.03 43.85
N PHE A 23 -0.76 -23.44 42.67
CA PHE A 23 -1.46 -23.19 41.42
C PHE A 23 -2.53 -24.24 41.17
N ALA A 24 -3.73 -23.79 40.78
CA ALA A 24 -4.89 -24.63 40.55
C ALA A 24 -5.10 -25.05 39.06
N GLY A 25 -4.43 -24.37 38.14
CA GLY A 25 -4.49 -24.65 36.69
C GLY A 25 -3.12 -24.68 36.05
N TYR A 26 -2.95 -25.55 35.05
CA TYR A 26 -1.71 -25.75 34.31
C TYR A 26 -2.00 -26.01 32.83
N ALA A 27 -1.27 -25.35 31.94
CA ALA A 27 -1.36 -25.58 30.49
C ALA A 27 0.03 -25.54 29.84
N LEU A 28 0.28 -26.44 28.91
CA LEU A 28 1.49 -26.52 28.09
C LEU A 28 1.16 -26.20 26.64
N LEU A 29 1.86 -25.23 26.10
CA LEU A 29 1.68 -24.80 24.71
C LEU A 29 3.02 -24.86 23.95
N PRO A 30 3.13 -25.64 22.87
CA PRO A 30 4.35 -25.67 22.07
C PRO A 30 4.52 -24.35 21.30
N ILE A 31 5.70 -23.76 21.40
CA ILE A 31 6.13 -22.65 20.55
C ILE A 31 6.78 -23.23 19.31
N LEU A 32 6.19 -22.96 18.13
CA LEU A 32 6.66 -23.48 16.86
C LEU A 32 7.42 -22.41 16.07
N ALA A 33 8.56 -22.80 15.48
CA ALA A 33 9.25 -22.01 14.45
C ALA A 33 9.39 -22.86 13.19
N ALA A 34 8.89 -22.38 12.06
CA ALA A 34 8.84 -23.12 10.80
C ALA A 34 8.22 -24.53 10.96
N GLY A 35 7.14 -24.65 11.73
CA GLY A 35 6.42 -25.90 11.97
C GLY A 35 7.12 -26.92 12.90
N LYS A 36 8.29 -26.59 13.47
CA LYS A 36 9.00 -27.44 14.42
C LYS A 36 8.95 -26.86 15.83
N PRO A 37 8.72 -27.66 16.87
CA PRO A 37 8.71 -27.17 18.24
C PRO A 37 10.11 -26.70 18.65
N VAL A 38 10.21 -25.45 19.09
CA VAL A 38 11.46 -24.80 19.52
C VAL A 38 11.48 -24.50 21.01
N ALA A 39 10.31 -24.40 21.63
CA ALA A 39 10.17 -24.20 23.09
C ALA A 39 8.78 -24.65 23.55
N LEU A 40 8.59 -24.73 24.85
CA LEU A 40 7.32 -25.02 25.52
C LEU A 40 6.96 -23.84 26.42
N LEU A 41 5.76 -23.29 26.27
CA LEU A 41 5.22 -22.24 27.14
C LEU A 41 4.40 -22.93 28.25
N GLU A 42 4.78 -22.71 29.48
CA GLU A 42 4.05 -23.20 30.64
C GLU A 42 3.24 -22.06 31.26
N LEU A 43 1.95 -22.29 31.45
CA LEU A 43 1.02 -21.33 32.04
C LEU A 43 0.47 -21.90 33.35
N PHE A 44 0.52 -21.10 34.40
CA PHE A 44 0.01 -21.44 35.72
C PHE A 44 -1.10 -20.44 36.11
N SER A 45 -2.19 -20.95 36.68
CA SER A 45 -3.28 -20.15 37.23
C SER A 45 -3.39 -20.34 38.74
N ALA A 46 -3.43 -19.22 39.46
CA ALA A 46 -3.57 -19.23 40.94
C ALA A 46 -5.01 -19.55 41.40
N THR A 47 -5.99 -19.47 40.53
CA THR A 47 -7.39 -19.82 40.81
C THR A 47 -7.84 -20.98 39.93
N ALA A 48 -8.60 -21.93 40.52
CA ALA A 48 -9.29 -22.92 39.68
C ALA A 48 -10.16 -22.19 38.66
N PRO A 49 -10.18 -22.63 37.38
CA PRO A 49 -11.04 -22.00 36.42
C PRO A 49 -12.49 -22.03 36.95
N PRO A 50 -13.20 -20.93 36.96
CA PRO A 50 -14.59 -20.90 37.42
C PRO A 50 -15.36 -21.96 36.62
N ARG A 51 -16.19 -22.77 37.32
CA ARG A 51 -17.12 -23.68 36.63
C ARG A 51 -17.94 -22.83 35.72
N MET A 52 -17.71 -22.97 34.41
CA MET A 52 -18.33 -22.13 33.38
C MET A 52 -19.83 -22.36 33.33
N GLY A 53 -20.56 -21.48 33.96
CA GLY A 53 -21.91 -21.11 33.60
C GLY A 53 -21.89 -19.69 33.08
N GLY A 54 -21.81 -19.54 31.74
CA GLY A 54 -21.97 -18.25 31.06
C GLY A 54 -20.68 -17.57 30.57
N LEU A 55 -20.50 -17.56 29.27
CA LEU A 55 -19.80 -16.56 28.45
C LEU A 55 -18.26 -16.46 28.53
N THR A 56 -17.57 -17.54 28.15
CA THR A 56 -16.39 -17.47 27.26
C THR A 56 -16.21 -18.85 26.66
N ARG A 57 -16.28 -18.97 25.34
CA ARG A 57 -16.10 -20.26 24.66
C ARG A 57 -14.67 -20.69 24.85
N PRO A 58 -14.39 -21.97 25.20
CA PRO A 58 -13.03 -22.50 25.35
C PRO A 58 -12.15 -22.29 24.11
N THR A 59 -12.76 -22.11 22.94
CA THR A 59 -12.11 -21.82 21.67
C THR A 59 -11.45 -20.44 21.63
N GLU A 60 -12.04 -19.37 22.18
CA GLU A 60 -11.47 -18.01 22.09
C GLU A 60 -10.21 -17.84 22.94
N VAL A 61 -10.14 -18.49 24.08
CA VAL A 61 -8.95 -18.51 24.93
C VAL A 61 -7.83 -19.34 24.27
N ARG A 62 -8.19 -20.45 23.65
CA ARG A 62 -7.26 -21.31 22.91
C ARG A 62 -6.69 -20.55 21.70
N ASP A 63 -7.51 -19.89 20.91
CA ASP A 63 -7.11 -19.14 19.72
C ASP A 63 -6.19 -17.96 20.10
N GLY A 64 -6.49 -17.25 21.20
CA GLY A 64 -5.61 -16.19 21.73
C GLY A 64 -4.25 -16.72 22.19
N LEU A 65 -4.20 -17.90 22.80
CA LEU A 65 -2.96 -18.54 23.24
C LEU A 65 -2.15 -19.12 22.07
N GLU A 66 -2.81 -19.61 21.02
CA GLU A 66 -2.14 -20.05 19.79
C GLU A 66 -1.49 -18.86 19.03
N VAL A 67 -2.16 -17.70 18.97
CA VAL A 67 -1.59 -16.47 18.42
C VAL A 67 -0.37 -16.00 19.24
N LEU A 68 -0.45 -16.06 20.56
CA LEU A 68 0.67 -15.71 21.45
C LEU A 68 1.86 -16.64 21.24
N ALA A 69 1.61 -17.97 21.14
CA ALA A 69 2.65 -18.97 20.89
C ALA A 69 3.31 -18.78 19.51
N ALA A 70 2.54 -18.45 18.48
CA ALA A 70 3.05 -18.13 17.15
C ALA A 70 3.93 -16.85 17.15
N THR A 71 3.49 -15.81 17.86
CA THR A 71 4.25 -14.55 18.00
C THR A 71 5.58 -14.77 18.72
N LEU A 72 5.58 -15.55 19.80
CA LEU A 72 6.79 -15.93 20.54
C LEU A 72 7.74 -16.80 19.69
N GLY A 73 7.19 -17.66 18.80
CA GLY A 73 7.95 -18.44 17.83
C GLY A 73 8.68 -17.57 16.82
N LEU A 74 8.03 -16.52 16.31
CA LEU A 74 8.62 -15.53 15.41
C LEU A 74 9.75 -14.74 16.11
N MET A 75 9.54 -14.33 17.36
CA MET A 75 10.58 -13.67 18.17
C MET A 75 11.80 -14.55 18.39
N ALA A 76 11.61 -15.83 18.72
CA ALA A 76 12.69 -16.80 18.91
C ALA A 76 13.47 -17.06 17.61
N THR A 77 12.80 -17.04 16.46
CA THR A 77 13.44 -17.16 15.14
C THR A 77 14.30 -15.94 14.82
N ARG A 78 13.80 -14.74 15.14
CA ARG A 78 14.55 -13.48 14.99
C ARG A 78 15.80 -13.45 15.87
N GLU A 79 15.71 -13.89 17.10
CA GLU A 79 16.83 -13.94 18.04
C GLU A 79 17.91 -14.94 17.60
N ARG A 80 17.52 -16.12 17.11
CA ARG A 80 18.45 -17.09 16.49
C ARG A 80 19.14 -16.57 15.24
N MET A 81 18.43 -15.82 14.38
CA MET A 81 19.03 -15.13 13.23
C MET A 81 20.06 -14.08 13.70
N GLN A 82 19.73 -13.29 14.70
CA GLN A 82 20.66 -12.29 15.26
C GLN A 82 21.90 -12.95 15.88
N ASP A 83 21.73 -14.06 16.55
CA ASP A 83 22.86 -14.84 17.11
C ASP A 83 23.71 -15.50 16.02
N ALA A 84 23.11 -16.01 14.95
CA ALA A 84 23.84 -16.54 13.81
C ALA A 84 24.67 -15.44 13.12
N VAL A 85 24.10 -14.26 12.93
CA VAL A 85 24.81 -13.08 12.39
C VAL A 85 25.94 -12.65 13.33
N ARG A 86 25.72 -12.62 14.66
CA ARG A 86 26.77 -12.31 15.64
C ARG A 86 27.90 -13.33 15.62
N LYS A 87 27.60 -14.64 15.52
CA LYS A 87 28.61 -15.70 15.42
C LYS A 87 29.38 -15.63 14.12
N ALA A 88 28.71 -15.35 12.99
CA ALA A 88 29.38 -15.11 11.71
C ALA A 88 30.30 -13.88 11.77
N ALA A 89 29.85 -12.78 12.34
CA ALA A 89 30.66 -11.58 12.54
C ALA A 89 31.84 -11.80 13.50
N ALA A 90 31.67 -12.60 14.55
CA ALA A 90 32.75 -12.99 15.46
C ALA A 90 33.79 -13.88 14.76
N HIS A 91 33.34 -14.85 13.96
CA HIS A 91 34.23 -15.72 13.16
C HIS A 91 35.01 -14.91 12.12
N THR A 92 34.37 -13.95 11.44
CA THR A 92 35.02 -13.03 10.50
C THR A 92 36.08 -12.17 11.21
N ARG A 93 35.75 -11.63 12.43
CA ARG A 93 36.72 -10.90 13.25
C ARG A 93 37.90 -11.76 13.69
N GLN A 94 37.66 -13.01 14.06
CA GLN A 94 38.71 -13.94 14.48
C GLN A 94 39.62 -14.35 13.31
N THR A 95 39.04 -14.51 12.10
CA THR A 95 39.77 -14.76 10.85
C THR A 95 40.60 -13.54 10.45
N MET A 96 40.03 -12.34 10.57
CA MET A 96 40.76 -11.09 10.35
C MET A 96 41.88 -10.83 11.38
N ALA A 97 41.64 -11.19 12.66
CA ALA A 97 42.68 -11.09 13.68
C ALA A 97 43.86 -12.08 13.42
N LYS A 98 43.56 -13.31 12.97
CA LYS A 98 44.59 -14.27 12.54
C LYS A 98 45.36 -13.84 11.31
N LEU A 99 44.73 -13.12 10.36
CA LEU A 99 45.37 -12.50 9.21
C LEU A 99 46.24 -11.30 9.61
N ALA A 100 45.88 -10.60 10.71
CA ALA A 100 46.65 -9.48 11.24
C ALA A 100 47.89 -9.93 12.08
N GLU A 101 47.93 -11.18 12.54
CA GLU A 101 49.08 -11.77 13.28
C GLU A 101 50.13 -12.40 12.35
N SER A 102 49.98 -12.40 11.05
CA SER A 102 51.06 -12.74 10.09
C SER A 102 52.15 -11.66 10.13
N PRO A 103 53.45 -12.05 10.21
CA PRO A 103 54.52 -11.08 10.42
C PRO A 103 54.56 -10.01 9.35
N ALA A 104 54.65 -8.79 9.82
CA ALA A 104 54.68 -7.54 9.08
C ALA A 104 55.36 -7.65 7.72
N GLN A 105 54.59 -7.78 6.67
CA GLN A 105 54.99 -7.25 5.38
C GLN A 105 54.94 -5.73 5.51
N GLN A 106 56.06 -5.10 5.21
CA GLN A 106 56.26 -3.66 5.18
C GLN A 106 55.02 -2.95 4.58
N PRO A 107 54.63 -1.75 5.04
CA PRO A 107 53.57 -1.00 4.41
C PRO A 107 53.94 -0.83 2.93
N GLN A 108 53.31 -1.64 2.08
CA GLN A 108 53.34 -1.38 0.65
C GLN A 108 52.84 0.06 0.51
N ARG A 109 53.74 0.94 0.06
CA ARG A 109 53.33 2.22 -0.49
C ARG A 109 52.31 1.88 -1.56
N VAL A 110 51.01 2.11 -1.25
CA VAL A 110 49.95 2.05 -2.25
C VAL A 110 50.34 3.07 -3.30
N GLU A 111 50.72 2.61 -4.49
CA GLU A 111 51.07 3.51 -5.57
C GLU A 111 49.87 4.42 -5.84
N PRO A 112 50.10 5.76 -6.07
CA PRO A 112 48.99 6.68 -6.36
C PRO A 112 48.09 6.22 -7.51
N ALA A 113 48.64 5.50 -8.49
CA ALA A 113 47.89 4.88 -9.60
C ALA A 113 46.83 3.87 -9.17
N ALA A 114 46.96 3.25 -7.99
CA ALA A 114 45.94 2.33 -7.44
C ALA A 114 44.73 3.04 -6.80
N LEU A 115 44.78 4.34 -6.58
CA LEU A 115 43.76 5.13 -5.86
C LEU A 115 43.06 6.16 -6.73
N TYR A 116 43.61 6.53 -7.87
CA TYR A 116 43.09 7.50 -8.81
C TYR A 116 42.95 6.90 -10.20
N ASP A 117 41.98 7.32 -10.96
CA ASP A 117 41.84 6.95 -12.38
C ASP A 117 42.91 7.68 -13.19
N GLU A 118 43.73 6.92 -13.92
CA GLU A 118 44.87 7.46 -14.65
C GLU A 118 44.49 8.45 -15.76
N ARG A 119 43.29 8.35 -16.33
CA ARG A 119 42.79 9.20 -17.42
C ARG A 119 42.32 10.53 -16.89
N THR A 120 41.45 10.50 -15.89
CA THR A 120 40.76 11.68 -15.37
C THR A 120 41.46 12.36 -14.19
N GLY A 121 42.33 11.63 -13.50
CA GLY A 121 42.95 12.07 -12.24
C GLY A 121 41.96 12.13 -11.05
N LEU A 122 40.73 11.67 -11.24
CA LEU A 122 39.73 11.63 -10.17
C LEU A 122 39.91 10.42 -9.26
N PRO A 123 39.49 10.52 -8.00
CA PRO A 123 39.36 9.37 -7.12
C PRO A 123 38.61 8.22 -7.79
N ASN A 124 39.16 7.02 -7.67
CA ASN A 124 38.52 5.80 -8.16
C ASN A 124 37.63 5.14 -7.07
N ARG A 125 37.07 3.97 -7.38
CA ARG A 125 36.14 3.25 -6.49
C ARG A 125 36.70 3.02 -5.06
N PRO A 126 37.95 2.60 -4.80
CA PRO A 126 38.51 2.51 -3.45
C PRO A 126 38.39 3.79 -2.62
N ILE A 127 38.78 4.95 -3.18
CA ILE A 127 38.67 6.25 -2.46
C ILE A 127 37.20 6.66 -2.32
N LEU A 128 36.38 6.46 -3.37
CA LEU A 128 34.95 6.72 -3.30
C LEU A 128 34.31 6.00 -2.11
N PHE A 129 34.60 4.72 -1.95
CA PHE A 129 34.06 3.91 -0.85
C PHE A 129 34.56 4.38 0.52
N ASP A 130 35.81 4.77 0.64
CA ASP A 130 36.34 5.31 1.89
C ASP A 130 35.63 6.62 2.27
N ARG A 131 35.44 7.53 1.32
CA ARG A 131 34.72 8.79 1.53
C ARG A 131 33.25 8.57 1.88
N LEU A 132 32.56 7.65 1.21
CA LEU A 132 31.18 7.28 1.55
C LEU A 132 31.07 6.72 2.97
N ARG A 133 31.99 5.81 3.37
CA ARG A 133 32.04 5.31 4.76
C ARG A 133 32.27 6.43 5.78
N GLN A 134 33.12 7.39 5.46
CA GLN A 134 33.37 8.55 6.32
C GLN A 134 32.12 9.43 6.43
N ALA A 135 31.41 9.71 5.33
CA ALA A 135 30.18 10.49 5.33
C ALA A 135 29.06 9.77 6.12
N ILE A 136 28.90 8.46 5.95
CA ILE A 136 27.95 7.63 6.72
C ILE A 136 28.27 7.72 8.23
N ARG A 137 29.55 7.54 8.61
CA ARG A 137 29.97 7.62 10.02
C ARG A 137 29.75 9.02 10.61
N ARG A 138 29.99 10.10 9.86
CA ARG A 138 29.72 11.47 10.29
C ARG A 138 28.23 11.66 10.56
N ARG A 139 27.39 11.28 9.63
CA ARG A 139 25.94 11.35 9.79
C ARG A 139 25.43 10.53 10.99
N GLN A 140 25.98 9.32 11.24
CA GLN A 140 25.61 8.50 12.40
C GLN A 140 25.93 9.18 13.73
N ARG A 141 27.00 10.00 13.77
CA ARG A 141 27.38 10.78 14.96
C ARG A 141 26.58 12.08 15.10
N SER A 142 26.20 12.69 13.99
CA SER A 142 25.45 13.94 13.95
C SER A 142 24.33 13.81 12.90
N PRO A 143 23.08 13.50 13.30
CA PRO A 143 21.95 13.38 12.38
C PRO A 143 21.63 14.64 11.57
N ARG A 144 22.20 15.78 11.94
CA ARG A 144 22.07 17.05 11.20
C ARG A 144 23.03 17.15 10.02
N ASP A 145 24.10 16.34 10.02
CA ASP A 145 25.12 16.31 8.95
C ASP A 145 24.65 15.35 7.84
N GLN A 146 23.62 15.76 7.10
CA GLN A 146 23.12 14.98 5.96
C GLN A 146 24.03 15.17 4.75
N PHE A 147 24.03 14.17 3.88
CA PHE A 147 24.72 14.22 2.60
C PHE A 147 23.87 13.54 1.52
N ALA A 148 24.15 13.87 0.26
CA ALA A 148 23.55 13.20 -0.88
C ALA A 148 24.63 12.55 -1.75
N VAL A 149 24.23 11.50 -2.45
CA VAL A 149 25.02 10.85 -3.50
C VAL A 149 24.35 11.10 -4.84
N LEU A 150 25.11 11.64 -5.79
CA LEU A 150 24.67 11.83 -7.15
C LEU A 150 25.47 10.89 -8.07
N VAL A 151 24.79 10.03 -8.79
CA VAL A 151 25.38 9.27 -9.89
C VAL A 151 25.07 9.98 -11.19
N VAL A 152 26.11 10.27 -11.98
CA VAL A 152 26.04 11.01 -13.25
C VAL A 152 26.53 10.09 -14.37
N ASP A 153 25.62 9.57 -15.16
CA ASP A 153 25.91 8.75 -16.33
C ASP A 153 25.99 9.64 -17.57
N VAL A 154 27.13 9.58 -18.28
CA VAL A 154 27.34 10.31 -19.54
C VAL A 154 26.90 9.42 -20.69
N GLU A 155 25.96 9.88 -21.49
CA GLU A 155 25.40 9.16 -22.64
C GLU A 155 26.09 9.50 -23.96
N GLY A 156 25.99 8.59 -24.92
CA GLY A 156 26.44 8.82 -26.31
C GLY A 156 27.95 8.78 -26.51
N VAL A 157 28.73 8.46 -25.49
CA VAL A 157 30.20 8.39 -25.57
C VAL A 157 30.68 7.36 -26.61
N GLU A 158 30.02 6.20 -26.68
CA GLU A 158 30.34 5.14 -27.66
C GLU A 158 30.10 5.61 -29.11
N GLN A 159 29.00 6.34 -29.36
CA GLN A 159 28.71 6.88 -30.70
C GLN A 159 29.70 7.98 -31.13
N ILE A 160 30.32 8.64 -30.17
CA ILE A 160 31.41 9.61 -30.43
C ILE A 160 32.70 8.87 -30.73
N GLY A 161 32.96 7.76 -30.06
CA GLY A 161 34.09 6.85 -30.36
C GLY A 161 34.00 6.29 -31.79
N ASP A 162 32.85 5.83 -32.21
CA ASP A 162 32.61 5.31 -33.58
C ASP A 162 32.86 6.35 -34.67
N ARG A 163 32.59 7.63 -34.41
CA ARG A 163 32.76 8.74 -35.37
C ARG A 163 34.10 9.46 -35.30
N GLY A 164 34.71 9.50 -34.14
CA GLY A 164 35.92 10.28 -33.83
C GLY A 164 37.11 9.48 -33.40
N GLY A 165 36.95 8.18 -33.18
CA GLY A 165 37.93 7.26 -32.60
C GLY A 165 37.86 7.25 -31.06
N ASP A 166 38.32 6.13 -30.45
CA ASP A 166 38.29 5.91 -28.99
C ASP A 166 38.95 7.04 -28.18
N ARG A 167 39.99 7.62 -28.73
CA ARG A 167 40.72 8.74 -28.10
C ARG A 167 39.84 10.00 -27.92
N ALA A 168 38.96 10.28 -28.87
CA ALA A 168 38.06 11.44 -28.76
C ALA A 168 37.00 11.25 -27.65
N ALA A 169 36.52 10.03 -27.47
CA ALA A 169 35.64 9.66 -26.39
C ALA A 169 36.32 9.77 -25.02
N GLU A 170 37.57 9.29 -24.93
CA GLU A 170 38.38 9.41 -23.69
C GLU A 170 38.67 10.88 -23.32
N ASP A 171 39.12 11.68 -24.28
CA ASP A 171 39.41 13.11 -24.07
C ASP A 171 38.17 13.85 -23.56
N LEU A 172 36.97 13.46 -24.00
CA LEU A 172 35.73 14.04 -23.61
C LEU A 172 35.34 13.68 -22.15
N ILE A 173 35.55 12.43 -21.76
CA ILE A 173 35.34 11.97 -20.36
C ILE A 173 36.34 12.68 -19.42
N VAL A 174 37.58 12.83 -19.84
CA VAL A 174 38.60 13.61 -19.08
C VAL A 174 38.17 15.07 -18.91
N ALA A 175 37.69 15.70 -19.99
CA ALA A 175 37.20 17.06 -19.95
C ALA A 175 35.95 17.21 -19.06
N ALA A 176 35.03 16.25 -19.11
CA ALA A 176 33.87 16.21 -18.25
C ALA A 176 34.25 16.06 -16.78
N GLY A 177 35.17 15.16 -16.44
CA GLY A 177 35.69 14.96 -15.10
C GLY A 177 36.36 16.23 -14.53
N ARG A 178 37.20 16.91 -15.32
CA ARG A 178 37.82 18.20 -14.93
C ARG A 178 36.75 19.28 -14.69
N ARG A 179 35.74 19.36 -15.54
CA ARG A 179 34.65 20.32 -15.39
C ARG A 179 33.85 20.07 -14.12
N LEU A 180 33.53 18.81 -13.82
CA LEU A 180 32.86 18.44 -12.57
C LEU A 180 33.69 18.80 -11.34
N ALA A 181 34.97 18.42 -11.32
CA ALA A 181 35.85 18.72 -10.20
C ALA A 181 36.03 20.25 -9.95
N GLY A 182 36.03 21.05 -11.03
CA GLY A 182 36.11 22.51 -10.92
C GLY A 182 34.83 23.19 -10.38
N HIS A 183 33.70 22.47 -10.38
CA HIS A 183 32.40 23.01 -9.92
C HIS A 183 31.91 22.38 -8.61
N THR A 184 32.68 21.48 -8.01
CA THR A 184 32.45 20.91 -6.68
C THR A 184 33.06 21.75 -5.58
N ARG A 185 32.35 21.88 -4.44
CA ARG A 185 32.84 22.59 -3.26
C ARG A 185 33.99 21.81 -2.59
N PRO A 186 34.88 22.44 -1.83
CA PRO A 186 35.96 21.72 -1.12
C PRO A 186 35.50 20.64 -0.16
N ALA A 187 34.25 20.75 0.35
CA ALA A 187 33.63 19.76 1.23
C ALA A 187 33.05 18.58 0.45
N ASP A 188 32.72 18.76 -0.84
CA ASP A 188 32.14 17.74 -1.67
C ASP A 188 33.26 16.84 -2.27
N SER A 189 32.87 15.70 -2.76
CA SER A 189 33.82 14.78 -3.40
C SER A 189 33.30 14.36 -4.76
N THR A 190 34.19 14.36 -5.76
CA THR A 190 33.91 13.83 -7.08
C THR A 190 34.81 12.62 -7.33
N ALA A 191 34.26 11.54 -7.82
CA ALA A 191 34.96 10.30 -8.16
C ALA A 191 34.47 9.75 -9.51
N ILE A 192 35.20 8.81 -10.07
CA ILE A 192 34.79 8.04 -11.25
C ILE A 192 34.52 6.58 -10.83
N ASP A 193 33.39 6.01 -11.27
CA ASP A 193 32.96 4.64 -10.96
C ASP A 193 32.54 3.91 -12.25
N GLY A 194 33.49 3.79 -13.18
CA GLY A 194 33.28 3.14 -14.47
C GLY A 194 33.76 4.00 -15.64
N PRO A 195 33.56 3.57 -16.88
CA PRO A 195 34.12 4.24 -18.06
C PRO A 195 33.52 5.63 -18.34
N ASN A 196 32.24 5.82 -18.03
CA ASN A 196 31.45 7.03 -18.32
C ASN A 196 30.54 7.44 -17.16
N ARG A 197 30.81 6.97 -15.93
CA ARG A 197 30.03 7.26 -14.72
C ARG A 197 30.84 8.06 -13.72
N PHE A 198 30.31 9.20 -13.31
CA PHE A 198 30.84 9.97 -12.21
C PHE A 198 29.94 9.87 -10.98
N VAL A 199 30.55 9.99 -9.80
CA VAL A 199 29.83 9.99 -8.53
C VAL A 199 30.23 11.23 -7.74
N LEU A 200 29.25 11.98 -7.29
CA LEU A 200 29.44 13.12 -6.40
C LEU A 200 28.88 12.79 -5.02
N ILE A 201 29.66 13.09 -3.99
CA ILE A 201 29.20 13.09 -2.59
C ILE A 201 29.05 14.55 -2.20
N VAL A 202 27.85 14.99 -1.95
CA VAL A 202 27.50 16.37 -1.57
C VAL A 202 27.24 16.39 -0.09
N GLU A 203 28.13 17.02 0.67
CA GLU A 203 28.08 17.07 2.13
C GLU A 203 27.42 18.35 2.65
N GLY A 204 26.92 18.31 3.91
CA GLY A 204 26.37 19.48 4.59
C GLY A 204 25.08 20.01 3.99
N ILE A 205 24.27 19.14 3.40
CA ILE A 205 22.93 19.48 2.90
C ILE A 205 21.88 19.24 4.01
N ARG A 206 20.80 20.00 3.96
CA ARG A 206 19.72 19.93 4.97
C ARG A 206 18.45 19.29 4.44
N ALA A 207 18.24 19.38 3.13
CA ALA A 207 17.04 18.87 2.49
C ALA A 207 17.33 18.44 1.04
N LEU A 208 16.39 17.71 0.46
CA LEU A 208 16.49 17.15 -0.89
C LEU A 208 16.60 18.22 -1.98
N ASP A 209 15.94 19.36 -1.81
CA ASP A 209 15.97 20.50 -2.73
C ASP A 209 17.39 21.07 -2.90
N GLU A 210 18.21 21.07 -1.85
CA GLU A 210 19.63 21.47 -1.95
C GLU A 210 20.43 20.47 -2.80
N ALA A 211 20.17 19.16 -2.68
CA ALA A 211 20.80 18.14 -3.52
C ALA A 211 20.34 18.28 -4.98
N MET A 212 19.06 18.54 -5.21
CA MET A 212 18.50 18.77 -6.54
C MET A 212 19.10 20.00 -7.20
N ALA A 213 19.30 21.10 -6.45
CA ALA A 213 19.97 22.30 -6.97
C ALA A 213 21.42 22.01 -7.41
N VAL A 214 22.11 21.08 -6.73
CA VAL A 214 23.45 20.62 -7.17
C VAL A 214 23.32 19.78 -8.44
N ALA A 215 22.36 18.86 -8.54
CA ALA A 215 22.15 18.04 -9.71
C ALA A 215 21.83 18.90 -10.95
N ASP A 216 20.95 19.90 -10.82
CA ASP A 216 20.65 20.86 -11.89
C ASP A 216 21.88 21.63 -12.36
N ARG A 217 22.70 22.09 -11.40
CA ARG A 217 23.94 22.77 -11.73
C ARG A 217 24.91 21.88 -12.47
N VAL A 218 25.11 20.65 -12.00
CA VAL A 218 25.95 19.63 -12.65
C VAL A 218 25.47 19.36 -14.08
N GLN A 219 24.18 19.17 -14.26
CA GLN A 219 23.60 18.94 -15.58
C GLN A 219 23.83 20.12 -16.53
N LYS A 220 23.57 21.34 -16.07
CA LYS A 220 23.79 22.56 -16.86
C LYS A 220 25.25 22.72 -17.27
N GLU A 221 26.17 22.45 -16.36
CA GLU A 221 27.60 22.55 -16.65
C GLU A 221 28.06 21.49 -17.67
N LEU A 222 27.61 20.24 -17.54
CA LEU A 222 27.99 19.16 -18.47
C LEU A 222 27.33 19.31 -19.85
N ARG A 223 26.17 19.99 -19.94
CA ARG A 223 25.51 20.33 -21.21
C ARG A 223 26.16 21.47 -21.97
N ARG A 224 27.04 22.27 -21.34
CA ARG A 224 27.82 23.28 -22.06
C ARG A 224 28.72 22.61 -23.08
N PRO A 225 28.88 23.22 -24.29
CA PRO A 225 29.72 22.65 -25.32
C PRO A 225 31.12 22.32 -24.86
N PHE A 226 31.65 21.22 -25.33
CA PHE A 226 33.03 20.83 -25.18
C PHE A 226 33.72 21.09 -26.52
N PRO A 227 34.68 22.05 -26.58
CA PRO A 227 35.38 22.36 -27.82
C PRO A 227 36.26 21.18 -28.22
N THR A 228 36.09 20.70 -29.46
CA THR A 228 36.98 19.71 -30.08
C THR A 228 37.57 20.25 -31.37
N ALA A 229 38.57 19.59 -31.92
CA ALA A 229 39.24 20.03 -33.14
C ALA A 229 38.30 20.14 -34.38
N ARG A 230 37.14 19.48 -34.38
CA ARG A 230 36.23 19.44 -35.53
C ARG A 230 34.90 20.17 -35.31
N THR A 231 34.33 20.04 -34.10
CA THR A 231 33.03 20.64 -33.75
C THR A 231 32.85 20.64 -32.25
N ASP A 232 32.00 21.51 -31.74
CA ASP A 232 31.62 21.51 -30.33
C ASP A 232 30.67 20.35 -30.05
N ILE A 233 31.00 19.53 -29.03
CA ILE A 233 30.18 18.42 -28.60
C ILE A 233 29.41 18.80 -27.34
N ARG A 234 28.13 18.47 -27.31
CA ARG A 234 27.29 18.57 -26.11
C ARG A 234 27.04 17.18 -25.56
N LEU A 235 27.34 17.00 -24.30
CA LEU A 235 27.05 15.76 -23.58
C LEU A 235 25.60 15.73 -23.12
N GLU A 236 24.98 14.58 -23.25
CA GLU A 236 23.77 14.26 -22.54
C GLU A 236 24.10 13.45 -21.30
N VAL A 237 23.48 13.80 -20.19
CA VAL A 237 23.73 13.15 -18.91
C VAL A 237 22.44 12.77 -18.24
N ARG A 238 22.44 11.64 -17.55
CA ARG A 238 21.41 11.19 -16.62
C ARG A 238 21.94 11.29 -15.21
N ILE A 239 21.14 11.82 -14.31
CA ILE A 239 21.56 12.01 -12.93
C ILE A 239 20.56 11.33 -12.00
N GLY A 240 21.07 10.43 -11.18
CA GLY A 240 20.34 9.84 -10.06
C GLY A 240 20.79 10.44 -8.75
N VAL A 241 19.86 10.82 -7.91
CA VAL A 241 20.10 11.50 -6.63
C VAL A 241 19.56 10.64 -5.49
N VAL A 242 20.38 10.37 -4.48
CA VAL A 242 19.99 9.73 -3.23
C VAL A 242 20.31 10.66 -2.07
N LEU A 243 19.31 10.97 -1.26
CA LEU A 243 19.55 11.59 0.05
C LEU A 243 19.87 10.48 1.08
N ALA A 244 21.05 10.54 1.70
CA ALA A 244 21.49 9.51 2.62
C ALA A 244 20.72 9.60 3.95
N GLY A 245 19.61 8.87 4.04
CA GLY A 245 18.78 8.71 5.24
C GLY A 245 19.34 7.68 6.26
N PRO A 246 18.69 7.54 7.44
CA PRO A 246 19.13 6.60 8.50
C PRO A 246 19.25 5.13 8.09
N ALA A 247 18.54 4.74 7.04
CA ALA A 247 18.53 3.37 6.53
C ALA A 247 19.81 2.97 5.77
N TYR A 248 20.67 3.93 5.41
CA TYR A 248 21.90 3.65 4.69
C TYR A 248 23.08 3.53 5.66
N ASP A 249 23.57 2.33 5.88
CA ASP A 249 24.77 1.97 6.64
C ASP A 249 25.89 1.38 5.75
N ASP A 250 25.56 1.03 4.51
CA ASP A 250 26.47 0.48 3.52
C ASP A 250 26.64 1.43 2.31
N PRO A 251 27.88 1.78 1.92
CA PRO A 251 28.18 2.55 0.71
C PRO A 251 27.66 1.93 -0.59
N GLU A 252 27.69 0.59 -0.70
CA GLU A 252 27.23 -0.10 -1.92
C GLU A 252 25.74 0.18 -2.16
N ALA A 253 24.90 0.12 -1.11
CA ALA A 253 23.47 0.38 -1.23
C ALA A 253 23.19 1.79 -1.75
N LEU A 254 23.92 2.81 -1.26
CA LEU A 254 23.80 4.19 -1.77
C LEU A 254 24.10 4.31 -3.26
N LEU A 255 25.17 3.63 -3.72
CA LEU A 255 25.57 3.66 -5.13
C LEU A 255 24.60 2.92 -6.03
N VAL A 256 24.11 1.75 -5.59
CA VAL A 256 23.12 0.96 -6.33
C VAL A 256 21.84 1.77 -6.50
N ASP A 257 21.33 2.38 -5.43
CA ASP A 257 20.09 3.15 -5.45
C ASP A 257 20.23 4.42 -6.30
N ALA A 258 21.37 5.14 -6.20
CA ALA A 258 21.64 6.30 -7.04
C ALA A 258 21.80 5.93 -8.52
N ALA A 259 22.43 4.80 -8.83
CA ALA A 259 22.56 4.29 -10.20
C ALA A 259 21.20 3.86 -10.78
N ALA A 260 20.34 3.24 -9.97
CA ALA A 260 18.98 2.90 -10.37
C ALA A 260 18.15 4.14 -10.69
N ALA A 261 18.27 5.21 -9.89
CA ALA A 261 17.65 6.50 -10.20
C ALA A 261 18.17 7.10 -11.52
N ALA A 262 19.49 7.09 -11.75
CA ALA A 262 20.09 7.56 -12.99
C ALA A 262 19.58 6.79 -14.22
N ALA A 263 19.43 5.46 -14.11
CA ALA A 263 18.86 4.64 -15.18
C ALA A 263 17.43 5.04 -15.55
N ARG A 264 16.58 5.33 -14.54
CA ARG A 264 15.19 5.80 -14.75
C ARG A 264 15.09 7.21 -15.29
N ALA A 265 16.07 8.05 -15.02
CA ALA A 265 16.12 9.42 -15.53
C ALA A 265 16.09 9.49 -17.08
N GLY A 266 16.42 8.42 -17.78
CA GLY A 266 16.34 8.33 -19.24
C GLY A 266 14.94 8.51 -19.82
N GLY A 267 13.87 8.19 -19.05
CA GLY A 267 12.47 8.38 -19.42
C GLY A 267 11.89 9.74 -19.04
N SER A 268 12.61 10.56 -18.27
CA SER A 268 12.12 11.85 -17.79
C SER A 268 12.60 13.00 -18.69
N ARG A 269 11.76 14.05 -18.81
CA ARG A 269 12.11 15.26 -19.58
C ARG A 269 13.30 16.01 -18.98
N GLU A 270 13.46 15.94 -17.67
CA GLU A 270 14.50 16.65 -16.92
C GLU A 270 15.81 15.87 -16.82
N ARG A 271 15.77 14.55 -17.05
CA ARG A 271 16.91 13.63 -16.95
C ARG A 271 17.62 13.63 -15.59
N ILE A 272 16.89 14.01 -14.55
CA ILE A 272 17.29 13.92 -13.15
C ILE A 272 16.20 13.16 -12.41
N GLN A 273 16.59 12.16 -11.63
CA GLN A 273 15.65 11.35 -10.85
C GLN A 273 16.16 11.18 -9.42
N VAL A 274 15.27 11.32 -8.47
CA VAL A 274 15.54 11.03 -7.06
C VAL A 274 15.21 9.56 -6.78
N PHE A 275 16.06 8.88 -6.04
CA PHE A 275 15.75 7.61 -5.42
C PHE A 275 15.18 7.86 -4.03
N ASP A 276 13.95 7.47 -3.85
CA ASP A 276 13.31 7.41 -2.54
C ASP A 276 13.01 5.94 -2.22
N ARG A 277 13.68 5.41 -1.22
CA ARG A 277 13.57 4.01 -0.84
C ARG A 277 12.15 3.63 -0.44
N ILE A 278 11.45 4.54 0.24
CA ILE A 278 10.06 4.34 0.63
C ILE A 278 9.17 4.27 -0.61
N VAL A 279 9.40 5.15 -1.59
CA VAL A 279 8.67 5.15 -2.86
C VAL A 279 8.96 3.88 -3.66
N GLU A 280 10.21 3.42 -3.67
CA GLU A 280 10.63 2.20 -4.37
C GLU A 280 10.06 0.92 -3.74
N GLU A 281 10.13 0.82 -2.42
CA GLU A 281 9.52 -0.30 -1.69
C GLU A 281 8.00 -0.33 -1.93
N ASN A 282 7.34 0.81 -1.89
CA ASN A 282 5.93 0.93 -2.22
C ASN A 282 5.63 0.58 -3.69
N HIS A 283 6.49 0.99 -4.62
CA HIS A 283 6.33 0.65 -6.04
C HIS A 283 6.50 -0.85 -6.28
N SER A 284 7.53 -1.45 -5.69
CA SER A 284 7.77 -2.90 -5.78
C SER A 284 6.62 -3.70 -5.17
N GLN A 285 6.12 -3.28 -4.00
CA GLN A 285 4.95 -3.92 -3.36
C GLN A 285 3.68 -3.79 -4.21
N ARG A 286 3.46 -2.61 -4.83
CA ARG A 286 2.31 -2.41 -5.74
C ARG A 286 2.43 -3.26 -7.00
N GLU A 287 3.60 -3.38 -7.58
CA GLU A 287 3.82 -4.21 -8.76
C GLU A 287 3.64 -5.70 -8.45
N GLN A 288 4.16 -6.17 -7.30
CA GLN A 288 3.91 -7.53 -6.83
C GLN A 288 2.41 -7.75 -6.61
N MET A 289 1.74 -6.84 -5.91
CA MET A 289 0.29 -6.90 -5.68
C MET A 289 -0.49 -6.91 -7.00
N ARG A 290 -0.04 -6.18 -8.02
CA ARG A 290 -0.64 -6.19 -9.36
C ARG A 290 -0.53 -7.56 -10.03
N VAL A 291 0.63 -8.21 -9.92
CA VAL A 291 0.87 -9.56 -10.46
C VAL A 291 0.01 -10.59 -9.74
N ASP A 292 -0.03 -10.52 -8.41
CA ASP A 292 -0.82 -11.45 -7.59
C ASP A 292 -2.33 -11.27 -7.86
N LEU A 293 -2.80 -10.02 -7.93
CA LEU A 293 -4.20 -9.70 -8.21
C LEU A 293 -4.64 -10.18 -9.62
N ALA A 294 -3.76 -10.14 -10.62
CA ALA A 294 -4.04 -10.62 -11.97
C ALA A 294 -4.42 -12.12 -11.98
N THR A 295 -3.89 -12.91 -11.04
CA THR A 295 -4.17 -14.34 -10.92
C THR A 295 -5.20 -14.69 -9.84
N ALA A 296 -5.56 -13.72 -8.98
CA ALA A 296 -6.45 -13.93 -7.84
C ALA A 296 -7.84 -14.42 -8.23
N ILE A 297 -8.36 -13.98 -9.41
CA ILE A 297 -9.64 -14.44 -9.96
C ILE A 297 -9.59 -15.93 -10.24
N GLU A 298 -8.57 -16.40 -10.97
CA GLU A 298 -8.40 -17.81 -11.36
C GLU A 298 -8.14 -18.69 -10.15
N LYS A 299 -7.38 -18.21 -9.18
CA LYS A 299 -7.02 -18.92 -7.95
C LYS A 299 -8.13 -18.95 -6.90
N ARG A 300 -9.28 -18.30 -7.16
CA ARG A 300 -10.43 -18.20 -6.23
C ARG A 300 -10.05 -17.56 -4.88
N GLU A 301 -9.17 -16.59 -4.91
CA GLU A 301 -8.74 -15.83 -3.73
C GLU A 301 -9.70 -14.68 -3.42
N LEU A 302 -10.56 -14.31 -4.39
CA LEU A 302 -11.54 -13.25 -4.28
C LEU A 302 -12.90 -13.80 -3.84
N HIS A 303 -13.62 -13.04 -3.01
CA HIS A 303 -15.01 -13.33 -2.64
C HIS A 303 -15.77 -12.04 -2.35
N LEU A 304 -17.10 -12.14 -2.34
CA LEU A 304 -17.97 -11.02 -2.01
C LEU A 304 -18.53 -11.16 -0.59
N GLU A 305 -18.59 -10.03 0.10
CA GLU A 305 -19.41 -9.80 1.29
C GLU A 305 -20.51 -8.81 0.95
N TYR A 306 -21.58 -8.83 1.72
CA TYR A 306 -22.79 -8.08 1.45
C TYR A 306 -23.16 -7.26 2.67
N GLN A 307 -23.40 -5.94 2.50
CA GLN A 307 -23.87 -5.09 3.57
C GLN A 307 -25.32 -4.68 3.29
N PRO A 308 -26.25 -4.87 4.26
CA PRO A 308 -27.64 -4.52 4.08
C PRO A 308 -27.85 -3.02 4.12
N ILE A 309 -28.72 -2.54 3.22
CA ILE A 309 -29.33 -1.22 3.25
C ILE A 309 -30.70 -1.41 3.87
N VAL A 310 -30.97 -0.66 4.94
CA VAL A 310 -32.13 -0.85 5.81
C VAL A 310 -33.09 0.32 5.68
N SER A 311 -34.37 0.05 5.49
CA SER A 311 -35.43 1.03 5.59
C SER A 311 -35.51 1.57 7.02
N LEU A 312 -35.40 2.88 7.19
CA LEU A 312 -35.50 3.54 8.49
C LEU A 312 -36.95 3.62 9.01
N GLN A 313 -37.93 3.20 8.24
CA GLN A 313 -39.33 3.18 8.60
C GLN A 313 -39.74 1.86 9.27
N ASP A 314 -39.40 0.74 8.66
CA ASP A 314 -39.89 -0.59 9.03
C ASP A 314 -38.83 -1.66 9.21
N GLY A 315 -37.53 -1.33 8.99
CA GLY A 315 -36.41 -2.27 9.16
C GLY A 315 -36.25 -3.31 8.06
N ARG A 316 -37.05 -3.25 6.99
CA ARG A 316 -36.85 -4.17 5.85
C ARG A 316 -35.54 -3.87 5.14
N ILE A 317 -34.96 -4.90 4.55
CA ILE A 317 -33.78 -4.74 3.70
C ILE A 317 -34.25 -4.26 2.33
N THR A 318 -33.86 -3.05 1.95
CA THR A 318 -34.25 -2.39 0.69
C THR A 318 -33.17 -2.47 -0.38
N GLY A 319 -31.98 -2.88 -0.01
CA GLY A 319 -30.85 -3.08 -0.91
C GLY A 319 -29.73 -3.85 -0.22
N LEU A 320 -28.79 -4.29 -0.98
CA LEU A 320 -27.52 -4.85 -0.51
C LEU A 320 -26.40 -4.15 -1.24
N GLU A 321 -25.30 -3.86 -0.59
CA GLU A 321 -24.07 -3.41 -1.25
C GLU A 321 -23.06 -4.55 -1.24
N THR A 322 -22.37 -4.78 -2.38
CA THR A 322 -21.34 -5.79 -2.51
C THR A 322 -19.98 -5.19 -2.17
N PHE A 323 -19.23 -5.91 -1.35
CA PHE A 323 -17.86 -5.57 -0.99
C PHE A 323 -16.92 -6.67 -1.42
N LEU A 324 -15.98 -6.34 -2.30
CA LEU A 324 -14.94 -7.25 -2.73
C LEU A 324 -13.95 -7.50 -1.59
N ARG A 325 -13.56 -8.76 -1.38
CA ARG A 325 -12.57 -9.20 -0.41
C ARG A 325 -11.52 -10.05 -1.11
N TRP A 326 -10.27 -9.83 -0.76
CA TRP A 326 -9.16 -10.63 -1.25
C TRP A 326 -8.49 -11.39 -0.12
N ARG A 327 -8.56 -12.71 -0.17
CA ARG A 327 -7.89 -13.59 0.77
C ARG A 327 -6.62 -14.11 0.12
N HIS A 328 -5.54 -13.35 0.29
CA HIS A 328 -4.23 -13.69 -0.23
C HIS A 328 -3.61 -14.85 0.56
N PRO A 329 -2.96 -15.85 -0.08
CA PRO A 329 -2.41 -17.01 0.61
C PRO A 329 -1.29 -16.67 1.61
N GLU A 330 -0.48 -15.65 1.33
CA GLU A 330 0.65 -15.24 2.19
C GLU A 330 0.32 -14.04 3.09
N HIS A 331 -0.51 -13.11 2.62
CA HIS A 331 -0.81 -11.85 3.32
C HIS A 331 -2.14 -11.89 4.08
N GLY A 332 -2.88 -13.00 4.03
CA GLY A 332 -4.18 -13.11 4.67
C GLY A 332 -5.24 -12.24 3.99
N LEU A 333 -6.09 -11.58 4.76
CA LEU A 333 -7.12 -10.70 4.22
C LEU A 333 -6.50 -9.35 3.83
N VAL A 334 -6.42 -9.07 2.52
CA VAL A 334 -5.97 -7.79 1.97
C VAL A 334 -7.17 -6.86 1.84
N PRO A 335 -7.14 -5.68 2.48
CA PRO A 335 -8.27 -4.74 2.44
C PRO A 335 -8.39 -4.06 1.06
N PRO A 336 -9.63 -3.72 0.62
CA PRO A 336 -9.90 -3.12 -0.70
C PRO A 336 -9.15 -1.82 -0.97
N ASP A 337 -8.95 -0.98 0.03
CA ASP A 337 -8.23 0.29 -0.06
C ASP A 337 -6.74 0.13 -0.44
N GLN A 338 -6.17 -1.06 -0.28
CA GLN A 338 -4.82 -1.38 -0.72
C GLN A 338 -4.77 -1.86 -2.17
N PHE A 339 -5.68 -2.75 -2.62
CA PHE A 339 -5.56 -3.37 -3.93
C PHE A 339 -6.44 -2.71 -5.03
N ILE A 340 -7.57 -2.09 -4.69
CA ILE A 340 -8.41 -1.39 -5.68
C ILE A 340 -7.64 -0.25 -6.38
N PRO A 341 -6.85 0.61 -5.68
CA PRO A 341 -6.03 1.62 -6.34
C PRO A 341 -4.97 1.04 -7.29
N VAL A 342 -4.45 -0.16 -6.99
CA VAL A 342 -3.49 -0.87 -7.86
C VAL A 342 -4.20 -1.37 -9.11
N ALA A 343 -5.38 -1.97 -8.97
CA ALA A 343 -6.21 -2.38 -10.10
C ALA A 343 -6.60 -1.19 -10.98
N ALA A 344 -6.98 -0.07 -10.35
CA ALA A 344 -7.41 1.15 -11.05
C ALA A 344 -6.31 1.79 -11.90
N GLN A 345 -5.03 1.56 -11.61
CA GLN A 345 -3.90 2.03 -12.42
C GLN A 345 -3.62 1.15 -13.65
N SER A 346 -4.31 0.01 -13.78
CA SER A 346 -4.15 -0.97 -14.85
C SER A 346 -5.49 -1.37 -15.47
N ALA A 347 -5.46 -2.25 -16.46
CA ALA A 347 -6.68 -2.82 -17.05
C ALA A 347 -7.41 -3.80 -16.10
N LEU A 348 -6.76 -4.27 -15.03
CA LEU A 348 -7.34 -5.20 -14.08
C LEU A 348 -8.63 -4.71 -13.42
N ILE A 349 -8.81 -3.39 -13.32
CA ILE A 349 -10.05 -2.82 -12.77
C ILE A 349 -11.29 -3.24 -13.58
N HIS A 350 -11.15 -3.41 -14.90
CA HIS A 350 -12.26 -3.86 -15.75
C HIS A 350 -12.57 -5.32 -15.49
N ASP A 351 -11.54 -6.18 -15.44
CA ASP A 351 -11.70 -7.62 -15.21
C ASP A 351 -12.29 -7.89 -13.83
N LEU A 352 -11.80 -7.19 -12.79
CA LEU A 352 -12.36 -7.27 -11.44
C LEU A 352 -13.82 -6.82 -11.38
N GLY A 353 -14.17 -5.71 -12.03
CA GLY A 353 -15.55 -5.21 -12.00
C GLY A 353 -16.51 -6.16 -12.70
N PHE A 354 -16.14 -6.72 -13.85
CA PHE A 354 -16.96 -7.73 -14.52
C PHE A 354 -17.05 -9.02 -13.70
N TRP A 355 -15.97 -9.43 -13.06
CA TRP A 355 -16.00 -10.58 -12.15
C TRP A 355 -16.95 -10.33 -10.96
N VAL A 356 -16.89 -9.14 -10.34
CA VAL A 356 -17.81 -8.77 -9.24
C VAL A 356 -19.26 -8.84 -9.72
N LEU A 357 -19.56 -8.31 -10.91
CA LEU A 357 -20.91 -8.34 -11.49
C LEU A 357 -21.36 -9.79 -11.75
N GLU A 358 -20.50 -10.66 -12.29
CA GLU A 358 -20.81 -12.08 -12.49
C GLU A 358 -21.11 -12.77 -11.17
N GLN A 359 -20.29 -12.55 -10.11
CA GLN A 359 -20.53 -13.14 -8.79
C GLN A 359 -21.82 -12.60 -8.13
N ALA A 360 -22.11 -11.31 -8.32
CA ALA A 360 -23.36 -10.71 -7.85
C ALA A 360 -24.58 -11.37 -8.52
N CYS A 361 -24.55 -11.54 -9.84
CA CYS A 361 -25.59 -12.23 -10.61
C CYS A 361 -25.77 -13.69 -10.15
N ASP A 362 -24.67 -14.42 -9.96
CA ASP A 362 -24.71 -15.80 -9.44
C ASP A 362 -25.35 -15.85 -8.06
N GLN A 363 -25.02 -14.89 -7.18
CA GLN A 363 -25.56 -14.87 -5.83
C GLN A 363 -27.05 -14.52 -5.82
N ILE A 364 -27.50 -13.59 -6.66
CA ILE A 364 -28.94 -13.31 -6.84
C ILE A 364 -29.68 -14.58 -7.22
N ASN A 365 -29.16 -15.35 -8.18
CA ASN A 365 -29.79 -16.60 -8.61
C ASN A 365 -29.86 -17.65 -7.49
N ARG A 366 -28.82 -17.75 -6.66
CA ARG A 366 -28.83 -18.64 -5.48
C ARG A 366 -29.93 -18.23 -4.49
N TRP A 367 -30.01 -16.95 -4.14
CA TRP A 367 -31.03 -16.45 -3.24
C TRP A 367 -32.44 -16.54 -3.82
N ARG A 368 -32.60 -16.34 -5.13
CA ARG A 368 -33.89 -16.55 -5.82
C ARG A 368 -34.40 -18.00 -5.65
N GLY A 369 -33.50 -18.96 -5.69
CA GLY A 369 -33.83 -20.36 -5.39
C GLY A 369 -34.16 -20.61 -3.92
N GLN A 370 -33.47 -19.99 -3.00
CA GLN A 370 -33.60 -20.18 -1.55
C GLN A 370 -34.76 -19.38 -0.93
N LEU A 371 -34.98 -18.15 -1.43
CA LEU A 371 -35.99 -17.20 -0.93
C LEU A 371 -37.15 -16.99 -1.91
N SER A 372 -37.58 -18.07 -2.59
CA SER A 372 -38.53 -18.02 -3.70
C SER A 372 -39.87 -17.33 -3.43
N ARG A 373 -40.21 -17.07 -2.16
CA ARG A 373 -41.45 -16.36 -1.73
C ARG A 373 -41.23 -14.88 -1.43
N LEU A 374 -39.99 -14.37 -1.52
CA LEU A 374 -39.63 -12.98 -1.22
C LEU A 374 -39.16 -12.29 -2.49
N GLU A 375 -39.53 -11.04 -2.64
CA GLU A 375 -38.89 -10.17 -3.62
C GLU A 375 -37.50 -9.81 -3.09
N LEU A 376 -36.46 -10.14 -3.89
CA LEU A 376 -35.10 -9.83 -3.50
C LEU A 376 -34.82 -8.33 -3.64
N PRO A 377 -34.14 -7.73 -2.67
CA PRO A 377 -33.70 -6.34 -2.80
C PRO A 377 -32.62 -6.22 -3.89
N PRO A 378 -32.52 -5.07 -4.58
CA PRO A 378 -31.47 -4.84 -5.56
C PRO A 378 -30.08 -4.96 -4.95
N MET A 379 -29.16 -5.51 -5.74
CA MET A 379 -27.76 -5.66 -5.35
C MET A 379 -26.92 -4.52 -5.91
N GLY A 380 -26.36 -3.69 -5.03
CA GLY A 380 -25.44 -2.62 -5.35
C GLY A 380 -24.05 -3.17 -5.71
N VAL A 381 -23.53 -2.72 -6.83
CA VAL A 381 -22.19 -3.03 -7.32
C VAL A 381 -21.44 -1.73 -7.54
N ASN A 382 -20.31 -1.59 -6.87
CA ASN A 382 -19.45 -0.42 -7.03
C ASN A 382 -18.77 -0.42 -8.41
N VAL A 383 -18.87 0.67 -9.15
CA VAL A 383 -18.31 0.85 -10.50
C VAL A 383 -17.50 2.13 -10.57
N SER A 384 -16.23 2.03 -10.95
CA SER A 384 -15.34 3.19 -11.09
C SER A 384 -15.57 3.95 -12.41
N GLY A 385 -15.15 5.22 -12.48
CA GLY A 385 -15.22 6.02 -13.70
C GLY A 385 -14.44 5.41 -14.86
N ARG A 386 -13.32 4.75 -14.61
CA ARG A 386 -12.58 4.02 -15.66
C ARG A 386 -13.39 2.90 -16.27
N GLN A 387 -14.23 2.23 -15.50
CA GLN A 387 -15.08 1.14 -15.98
C GLN A 387 -16.27 1.68 -16.77
N ILE A 388 -16.96 2.70 -16.26
CA ILE A 388 -18.14 3.27 -16.92
C ILE A 388 -17.80 3.89 -18.29
N PHE A 389 -16.61 4.50 -18.42
CA PHE A 389 -16.14 5.09 -19.68
C PHE A 389 -15.36 4.11 -20.56
N PHE A 390 -15.21 2.86 -20.15
CA PHE A 390 -14.57 1.83 -20.96
C PHE A 390 -15.43 1.50 -22.20
N ASN A 391 -14.79 1.54 -23.36
CA ASN A 391 -15.47 1.20 -24.61
C ASN A 391 -15.83 -0.30 -24.61
N GLY A 392 -17.10 -0.62 -24.56
CA GLY A 392 -17.61 -1.99 -24.45
C GLY A 392 -18.23 -2.33 -23.09
N PHE A 393 -18.14 -1.44 -22.08
CA PHE A 393 -18.70 -1.66 -20.75
C PHE A 393 -20.17 -2.10 -20.80
N LEU A 394 -21.03 -1.33 -21.45
CA LEU A 394 -22.47 -1.63 -21.57
C LEU A 394 -22.76 -2.93 -22.29
N GLY A 395 -21.96 -3.26 -23.32
CA GLY A 395 -22.09 -4.52 -24.03
C GLY A 395 -21.79 -5.71 -23.13
N ARG A 396 -20.72 -5.62 -22.34
CA ARG A 396 -20.32 -6.68 -21.42
C ARG A 396 -21.28 -6.83 -20.23
N VAL A 397 -21.76 -5.71 -19.69
CA VAL A 397 -22.82 -5.72 -18.65
C VAL A 397 -24.05 -6.46 -19.16
N ARG A 398 -24.54 -6.14 -20.35
CA ARG A 398 -25.70 -6.79 -20.98
C ARG A 398 -25.46 -8.30 -21.14
N GLU A 399 -24.32 -8.68 -21.70
CA GLU A 399 -23.97 -10.08 -21.93
C GLU A 399 -23.98 -10.88 -20.62
N ILE A 400 -23.40 -10.32 -19.54
CA ILE A 400 -23.38 -10.97 -18.22
C ILE A 400 -24.80 -11.14 -17.69
N MET A 401 -25.60 -10.08 -17.71
CA MET A 401 -26.98 -10.13 -17.20
C MET A 401 -27.86 -11.11 -18.00
N GLU A 402 -27.77 -11.13 -19.32
CA GLU A 402 -28.50 -12.06 -20.19
C GLU A 402 -28.09 -13.51 -19.90
N ARG A 403 -26.79 -13.77 -19.76
CA ARG A 403 -26.25 -15.11 -19.44
C ARG A 403 -26.80 -15.65 -18.11
N HIS A 404 -26.94 -14.79 -17.11
CA HIS A 404 -27.44 -15.19 -15.78
C HIS A 404 -28.97 -15.02 -15.64
N GLY A 405 -29.66 -14.48 -16.63
CA GLY A 405 -31.10 -14.23 -16.58
C GLY A 405 -31.50 -13.20 -15.53
N ILE A 406 -30.66 -12.17 -15.31
CA ILE A 406 -30.88 -11.09 -14.34
C ILE A 406 -31.57 -9.92 -15.01
N GLN A 407 -32.59 -9.36 -14.34
CA GLN A 407 -33.28 -8.15 -14.79
C GLN A 407 -32.56 -6.90 -14.26
N GLY A 408 -32.63 -5.78 -15.00
CA GLY A 408 -31.96 -4.54 -14.63
C GLY A 408 -32.26 -4.09 -13.21
N ARG A 409 -33.52 -4.13 -12.78
CA ARG A 409 -33.98 -3.74 -11.44
C ARG A 409 -33.40 -4.55 -10.27
N GLU A 410 -32.73 -5.68 -10.54
CA GLU A 410 -32.08 -6.51 -9.52
C GLU A 410 -30.64 -6.08 -9.26
N ILE A 411 -30.10 -5.19 -10.10
CA ILE A 411 -28.76 -4.60 -9.97
C ILE A 411 -28.87 -3.08 -9.83
N ARG A 412 -28.09 -2.52 -8.95
CA ARG A 412 -27.83 -1.09 -8.86
C ARG A 412 -26.33 -0.85 -9.01
N PHE A 413 -25.94 0.14 -9.79
CA PHE A 413 -24.55 0.57 -9.83
C PHE A 413 -24.34 1.76 -8.89
N ASP A 414 -23.34 1.64 -8.01
CA ASP A 414 -22.92 2.70 -7.11
C ASP A 414 -21.65 3.34 -7.71
N ILE A 415 -21.70 4.63 -8.05
CA ILE A 415 -20.66 5.34 -8.80
C ILE A 415 -20.30 6.61 -8.04
N GLY A 416 -19.01 6.83 -7.79
CA GLY A 416 -18.51 7.99 -7.07
C GLY A 416 -18.87 9.32 -7.73
N GLU A 417 -19.24 10.32 -6.92
CA GLU A 417 -19.58 11.68 -7.38
C GLU A 417 -18.49 12.26 -8.28
N ALA A 418 -17.24 12.25 -7.83
CA ALA A 418 -16.10 12.82 -8.54
C ALA A 418 -15.88 12.18 -9.93
N GLU A 419 -16.18 10.89 -10.05
CA GLU A 419 -16.01 10.13 -11.29
C GLU A 419 -17.05 10.53 -12.35
N LEU A 420 -18.30 10.76 -11.96
CA LEU A 420 -19.36 11.23 -12.84
C LEU A 420 -19.13 12.67 -13.28
N MET A 421 -18.66 13.52 -12.38
CA MET A 421 -18.42 14.95 -12.66
C MET A 421 -17.19 15.21 -13.55
N HIS A 422 -16.30 14.23 -13.71
CA HIS A 422 -15.12 14.38 -14.55
C HIS A 422 -15.46 14.60 -16.04
N ASP A 423 -16.53 13.94 -16.56
CA ASP A 423 -17.05 14.11 -17.93
C ASP A 423 -18.58 13.87 -17.89
N ALA A 424 -19.32 14.90 -17.44
CA ALA A 424 -20.74 14.78 -17.15
C ALA A 424 -21.59 14.44 -18.38
N ASP A 425 -21.22 14.94 -19.57
CA ASP A 425 -21.96 14.67 -20.81
C ASP A 425 -21.85 13.19 -21.20
N LYS A 426 -20.63 12.62 -21.10
CA LYS A 426 -20.46 11.18 -21.34
C LYS A 426 -21.10 10.34 -20.25
N ALA A 427 -21.02 10.78 -18.99
CA ALA A 427 -21.70 10.11 -17.89
C ALA A 427 -23.20 10.02 -18.16
N ALA A 428 -23.86 11.13 -18.46
CA ALA A 428 -25.29 11.16 -18.77
C ALA A 428 -25.65 10.17 -19.89
N ALA A 429 -24.90 10.17 -20.99
CA ALA A 429 -25.16 9.25 -22.10
C ALA A 429 -25.01 7.76 -21.74
N VAL A 430 -24.09 7.41 -20.82
CA VAL A 430 -23.94 6.04 -20.35
C VAL A 430 -25.04 5.69 -19.34
N LEU A 431 -25.37 6.61 -18.43
CA LEU A 431 -26.43 6.42 -17.44
C LEU A 431 -27.81 6.24 -18.10
N ASP A 432 -28.15 7.02 -19.14
CA ASP A 432 -29.37 6.83 -19.93
C ASP A 432 -29.47 5.42 -20.51
N ARG A 433 -28.36 4.89 -21.00
CA ARG A 433 -28.33 3.53 -21.55
C ARG A 433 -28.46 2.46 -20.47
N LEU A 434 -27.88 2.67 -19.27
CA LEU A 434 -28.09 1.78 -18.12
C LEU A 434 -29.55 1.79 -17.68
N GLN A 435 -30.16 2.97 -17.59
CA GLN A 435 -31.59 3.13 -17.29
C GLN A 435 -32.45 2.43 -18.35
N GLY A 436 -32.08 2.55 -19.64
CA GLY A 436 -32.72 1.81 -20.73
C GLY A 436 -32.60 0.28 -20.62
N MET A 437 -31.64 -0.23 -19.87
CA MET A 437 -31.49 -1.64 -19.49
C MET A 437 -32.24 -1.97 -18.19
N GLY A 438 -32.88 -0.99 -17.54
CA GLY A 438 -33.58 -1.10 -16.27
C GLY A 438 -32.67 -1.13 -15.05
N ILE A 439 -31.39 -0.77 -15.20
CA ILE A 439 -30.39 -0.72 -14.12
C ILE A 439 -30.50 0.63 -13.43
N ASP A 440 -30.72 0.60 -12.11
CA ASP A 440 -30.67 1.79 -11.28
C ASP A 440 -29.22 2.22 -10.99
N VAL A 441 -29.01 3.54 -10.88
CA VAL A 441 -27.70 4.10 -10.52
C VAL A 441 -27.85 4.95 -9.26
N ALA A 442 -26.91 4.77 -8.31
CA ALA A 442 -26.74 5.64 -7.16
C ALA A 442 -25.43 6.42 -7.27
N ILE A 443 -25.46 7.69 -6.89
CA ILE A 443 -24.23 8.49 -6.73
C ILE A 443 -23.67 8.20 -5.34
N ASP A 444 -22.45 7.68 -5.31
CA ASP A 444 -21.74 7.35 -4.08
C ASP A 444 -20.84 8.50 -3.59
N ASP A 445 -20.52 8.50 -2.28
CA ASP A 445 -19.70 9.52 -1.61
C ASP A 445 -20.23 10.95 -1.81
N PHE A 446 -21.55 11.14 -1.93
CA PHE A 446 -22.17 12.42 -2.27
C PHE A 446 -21.92 13.50 -1.23
N GLY A 447 -21.50 14.68 -1.70
CA GLY A 447 -21.17 15.86 -0.90
C GLY A 447 -19.69 16.03 -0.60
N THR A 448 -18.83 15.08 -0.98
CA THR A 448 -17.37 15.18 -0.81
C THR A 448 -16.69 15.92 -1.97
N GLY A 449 -17.37 16.04 -3.12
CA GLY A 449 -16.89 16.66 -4.35
C GLY A 449 -17.44 18.06 -4.60
N TYR A 450 -17.14 18.58 -5.79
CA TYR A 450 -17.64 19.87 -6.30
C TYR A 450 -18.77 19.63 -7.31
N SER A 451 -19.94 19.17 -6.85
CA SER A 451 -21.07 18.98 -7.75
C SER A 451 -21.70 20.31 -8.16
N SER A 452 -21.89 20.48 -9.46
CA SER A 452 -22.83 21.47 -9.96
C SER A 452 -24.25 20.92 -9.84
N LEU A 453 -25.11 21.61 -9.06
CA LEU A 453 -26.51 21.21 -8.88
C LEU A 453 -27.27 21.11 -10.21
N SER A 454 -26.87 21.91 -11.23
CA SER A 454 -27.46 21.85 -12.57
C SER A 454 -27.15 20.53 -13.27
N LEU A 455 -25.91 20.03 -13.15
CA LEU A 455 -25.52 18.74 -13.74
C LEU A 455 -26.23 17.58 -13.04
N LEU A 456 -26.38 17.63 -11.73
CA LEU A 456 -27.06 16.59 -10.96
C LEU A 456 -28.53 16.42 -11.38
N HIS A 457 -29.21 17.53 -11.71
CA HIS A 457 -30.61 17.52 -12.15
C HIS A 457 -30.79 16.74 -13.47
N ASP A 458 -29.80 16.79 -14.34
CA ASP A 458 -29.86 16.21 -15.67
C ASP A 458 -29.40 14.73 -15.71
N LEU A 459 -28.84 14.21 -14.61
CA LEU A 459 -28.38 12.82 -14.55
C LEU A 459 -29.54 11.87 -14.16
N PRO A 460 -29.75 10.79 -14.92
CA PRO A 460 -30.81 9.80 -14.63
C PRO A 460 -30.35 8.85 -13.51
N VAL A 461 -30.31 9.38 -12.28
CA VAL A 461 -29.91 8.62 -11.09
C VAL A 461 -31.12 8.30 -10.21
N ARG A 462 -31.08 7.19 -9.50
CA ARG A 462 -32.16 6.73 -8.62
C ARG A 462 -31.94 7.10 -7.16
N ALA A 463 -30.69 7.18 -6.70
CA ALA A 463 -30.38 7.42 -5.31
C ALA A 463 -29.11 8.28 -5.11
N LEU A 464 -29.05 8.97 -3.98
CA LEU A 464 -27.85 9.63 -3.46
C LEU A 464 -27.40 8.92 -2.19
N LYS A 465 -26.13 8.51 -2.10
CA LYS A 465 -25.54 7.91 -0.90
C LYS A 465 -24.75 8.99 -0.17
N ILE A 466 -25.17 9.32 1.05
CA ILE A 466 -24.52 10.35 1.88
C ILE A 466 -23.29 9.72 2.52
N ASP A 467 -22.11 10.27 2.24
CA ASP A 467 -20.85 9.80 2.79
C ASP A 467 -20.80 9.86 4.32
N ARG A 468 -20.20 8.85 4.92
CA ARG A 468 -20.05 8.69 6.38
C ARG A 468 -19.41 9.89 7.08
N SER A 469 -18.59 10.69 6.38
CA SER A 469 -17.92 11.86 6.97
C SER A 469 -18.90 12.94 7.42
N PHE A 470 -20.10 13.00 6.84
CA PHE A 470 -21.16 13.92 7.25
C PHE A 470 -21.99 13.42 8.43
N ILE A 471 -21.86 12.14 8.79
CA ILE A 471 -22.65 11.47 9.82
C ILE A 471 -21.85 11.25 11.11
N SER A 472 -20.53 11.38 11.07
CA SER A 472 -19.63 11.07 12.19
C SER A 472 -19.72 12.04 13.39
N HIS A 473 -19.38 11.52 14.59
CA HIS A 473 -19.71 12.08 15.92
C HIS A 473 -18.67 13.02 16.57
N ARG A 474 -17.67 13.59 15.88
CA ARG A 474 -16.67 14.45 16.53
C ARG A 474 -17.02 15.95 16.47
N ARG A 475 -16.42 16.78 17.35
CA ARG A 475 -16.73 18.20 17.72
C ARG A 475 -17.14 19.22 16.63
N GLU A 476 -17.10 18.88 15.36
CA GLU A 476 -17.58 19.69 14.23
C GLU A 476 -19.06 19.44 13.87
N LYS A 477 -19.82 18.88 14.79
CA LYS A 477 -21.16 18.29 14.66
C LYS A 477 -22.20 19.10 13.91
N LEU A 478 -22.31 20.38 14.16
CA LEU A 478 -23.44 21.18 13.65
C LEU A 478 -23.35 21.47 12.15
N ARG A 479 -22.13 21.67 11.61
CA ARG A 479 -21.94 21.95 10.19
C ARG A 479 -22.15 20.71 9.34
N LYS A 480 -21.55 19.58 9.72
CA LYS A 480 -21.64 18.33 8.96
C LYS A 480 -23.05 17.76 8.91
N TRP A 481 -23.77 17.79 10.04
CA TRP A 481 -25.20 17.45 10.09
C TRP A 481 -26.06 18.40 9.26
N GLY A 482 -25.70 19.68 9.16
CA GLY A 482 -26.34 20.65 8.27
C GLY A 482 -26.24 20.20 6.80
N VAL A 483 -25.07 19.71 6.37
CA VAL A 483 -24.87 19.19 5.02
C VAL A 483 -25.72 17.94 4.77
N ALA A 484 -25.69 16.95 5.66
CA ALA A 484 -26.51 15.74 5.51
C ALA A 484 -28.01 16.08 5.38
N ARG A 485 -28.52 17.00 6.19
CA ARG A 485 -29.92 17.48 6.08
C ARG A 485 -30.18 18.16 4.73
N THR A 486 -29.26 19.00 4.28
CA THR A 486 -29.37 19.68 2.98
C THR A 486 -29.41 18.66 1.84
N ILE A 487 -28.61 17.60 1.90
CA ILE A 487 -28.63 16.51 0.90
C ILE A 487 -29.99 15.80 0.92
N VAL A 488 -30.55 15.51 2.11
CA VAL A 488 -31.90 14.90 2.21
C VAL A 488 -32.96 15.78 1.58
N GLU A 489 -32.93 17.11 1.83
CA GLU A 489 -33.91 18.04 1.23
C GLU A 489 -33.67 18.17 -0.29
N LEU A 490 -32.42 18.19 -0.75
CA LEU A 490 -32.08 18.21 -2.17
C LEU A 490 -32.63 16.97 -2.88
N ALA A 491 -32.44 15.80 -2.32
CA ALA A 491 -32.91 14.54 -2.89
C ALA A 491 -34.46 14.52 -3.02
N LYS A 492 -35.18 15.11 -2.08
CA LYS A 492 -36.64 15.28 -2.19
C LYS A 492 -37.02 16.17 -3.36
N ILE A 493 -36.27 17.26 -3.59
CA ILE A 493 -36.53 18.18 -4.70
C ILE A 493 -36.26 17.49 -6.03
N LEU A 494 -35.22 16.63 -6.09
CA LEU A 494 -34.83 15.86 -7.27
C LEU A 494 -35.66 14.58 -7.45
N GLU A 495 -36.55 14.25 -6.51
CA GLU A 495 -37.36 13.03 -6.50
C GLU A 495 -36.53 11.74 -6.55
N VAL A 496 -35.35 11.76 -5.90
CA VAL A 496 -34.45 10.61 -5.77
C VAL A 496 -34.39 10.08 -4.33
N GLU A 497 -34.02 8.82 -4.19
CA GLU A 497 -33.87 8.17 -2.86
C GLU A 497 -32.61 8.66 -2.15
N VAL A 498 -32.59 8.56 -0.81
CA VAL A 498 -31.40 8.85 -0.01
C VAL A 498 -31.02 7.64 0.81
N ILE A 499 -29.73 7.30 0.73
CA ILE A 499 -29.11 6.25 1.53
C ILE A 499 -28.03 6.90 2.38
N ALA A 500 -28.14 6.85 3.70
CA ALA A 500 -27.12 7.36 4.60
C ALA A 500 -26.13 6.27 4.96
N GLU A 501 -24.82 6.57 4.84
CA GLU A 501 -23.77 5.59 5.07
C GLU A 501 -23.08 5.77 6.43
N GLY A 502 -22.45 4.67 6.92
CA GLY A 502 -21.60 4.70 8.11
C GLY A 502 -22.38 4.97 9.41
N ILE A 503 -23.61 4.49 9.51
CA ILE A 503 -24.37 4.56 10.77
C ILE A 503 -23.74 3.61 11.79
N GLU A 504 -23.28 4.15 12.90
CA GLU A 504 -22.64 3.41 13.99
C GLU A 504 -23.43 3.43 15.30
N THR A 505 -24.29 4.44 15.48
CA THR A 505 -25.01 4.60 16.74
C THR A 505 -26.50 4.84 16.55
N ARG A 506 -27.27 4.54 17.62
CA ARG A 506 -28.72 4.79 17.69
C ARG A 506 -29.05 6.27 17.51
N GLU A 507 -28.24 7.17 18.06
CA GLU A 507 -28.43 8.61 17.95
C GLU A 507 -28.35 9.08 16.49
N GLN A 508 -27.42 8.55 15.73
CA GLN A 508 -27.29 8.83 14.30
C GLN A 508 -28.52 8.33 13.54
N PHE A 509 -28.97 7.12 13.82
CA PHE A 509 -30.17 6.53 13.24
C PHE A 509 -31.40 7.44 13.50
N LEU A 510 -31.67 7.81 14.74
CA LEU A 510 -32.83 8.65 15.10
C LEU A 510 -32.74 10.04 14.46
N ALA A 511 -31.57 10.64 14.40
CA ALA A 511 -31.36 11.96 13.81
C ALA A 511 -31.59 11.94 12.27
N LEU A 512 -31.15 10.92 11.57
CA LEU A 512 -31.37 10.74 10.12
C LEU A 512 -32.86 10.51 9.82
N ARG A 513 -33.52 9.64 10.60
CA ARG A 513 -34.94 9.41 10.49
C ARG A 513 -35.76 10.69 10.71
N LYS A 514 -35.39 11.50 11.71
CA LYS A 514 -35.99 12.80 11.95
C LYS A 514 -35.76 13.80 10.81
N ALA A 515 -34.60 13.72 10.14
CA ALA A 515 -34.28 14.54 8.96
C ALA A 515 -35.07 14.10 7.71
N GLY A 516 -35.76 12.96 7.76
CA GLY A 516 -36.54 12.42 6.65
C GLY A 516 -35.73 11.54 5.69
N CYS A 517 -34.57 11.07 6.12
CA CYS A 517 -33.83 10.03 5.38
C CYS A 517 -34.62 8.72 5.43
N THR A 518 -34.71 8.01 4.31
CA THR A 518 -35.55 6.82 4.19
C THR A 518 -34.79 5.51 4.32
N GLN A 519 -33.51 5.50 3.97
CA GLN A 519 -32.69 4.31 3.96
C GLN A 519 -31.30 4.59 4.56
N ALA A 520 -30.67 3.59 5.16
CA ALA A 520 -29.33 3.71 5.69
C ALA A 520 -28.58 2.37 5.72
N GLN A 521 -27.25 2.47 5.77
CA GLN A 521 -26.35 1.35 6.02
C GLN A 521 -25.27 1.72 7.03
N GLY A 522 -24.73 0.72 7.71
CA GLY A 522 -23.65 0.92 8.67
C GLY A 522 -23.57 -0.16 9.75
N TYR A 523 -22.52 -0.09 10.55
CA TYR A 523 -22.25 -1.07 11.61
C TYR A 523 -23.34 -1.14 12.70
N TYR A 524 -24.12 -0.10 12.83
CA TYR A 524 -25.30 -0.12 13.72
C TYR A 524 -26.30 -1.21 13.33
N PHE A 525 -26.46 -1.47 12.05
CA PHE A 525 -27.33 -2.54 11.54
C PHE A 525 -26.55 -3.84 11.32
N SER A 526 -25.57 -3.78 10.47
CA SER A 526 -24.63 -4.88 10.18
C SER A 526 -23.41 -4.34 9.43
N GLY A 527 -22.24 -4.86 9.74
CA GLY A 527 -21.12 -4.74 8.80
C GLY A 527 -21.32 -5.61 7.56
N PRO A 528 -20.41 -5.56 6.57
CA PRO A 528 -20.37 -6.52 5.48
C PRO A 528 -20.30 -7.95 6.01
N VAL A 529 -21.11 -8.85 5.44
CA VAL A 529 -21.26 -10.23 5.92
C VAL A 529 -21.29 -11.21 4.75
N GLY A 530 -20.95 -12.47 5.01
CA GLY A 530 -21.07 -13.54 4.00
C GLY A 530 -22.51 -13.83 3.60
N ALA A 531 -22.68 -14.47 2.44
CA ALA A 531 -23.97 -14.71 1.78
C ALA A 531 -25.04 -15.36 2.67
N GLY A 532 -24.67 -16.33 3.52
CA GLY A 532 -25.64 -17.01 4.39
C GLY A 532 -26.20 -16.10 5.49
N LYS A 533 -25.40 -15.18 6.05
CA LYS A 533 -25.88 -14.20 7.03
C LYS A 533 -26.73 -13.12 6.37
N ALA A 534 -26.33 -12.68 5.16
CA ALA A 534 -27.10 -11.74 4.36
C ALA A 534 -28.49 -12.31 4.00
N GLU A 535 -28.57 -13.59 3.65
CA GLU A 535 -29.85 -14.30 3.41
C GLU A 535 -30.79 -14.23 4.60
N GLY A 536 -30.26 -14.47 5.82
CA GLY A 536 -31.04 -14.32 7.05
C GLY A 536 -31.59 -12.91 7.22
N LEU A 537 -30.77 -11.88 6.98
CA LEU A 537 -31.20 -10.48 7.07
C LEU A 537 -32.26 -10.13 6.02
N ILE A 538 -32.15 -10.65 4.79
CA ILE A 538 -33.18 -10.45 3.74
C ILE A 538 -34.51 -11.05 4.19
N ARG A 539 -34.49 -12.24 4.81
CA ARG A 539 -35.69 -12.98 5.25
C ARG A 539 -36.37 -12.31 6.45
N ASP A 540 -35.58 -11.94 7.43
CA ASP A 540 -36.08 -11.58 8.76
C ASP A 540 -36.16 -10.05 8.95
N GLY A 541 -35.48 -9.27 8.10
CA GLY A 541 -35.30 -7.82 8.27
C GLY A 541 -34.39 -7.48 9.45
N TYR A 542 -34.32 -6.18 9.77
CA TYR A 542 -33.60 -5.68 10.93
C TYR A 542 -34.59 -5.15 11.98
N PRO A 543 -34.57 -5.65 13.22
CA PRO A 543 -35.48 -5.17 14.27
C PRO A 543 -35.12 -3.74 14.67
N LEU A 544 -35.94 -2.78 14.26
CA LEU A 544 -35.73 -1.38 14.62
C LEU A 544 -36.17 -1.11 16.07
N ASP A 545 -35.29 -0.56 16.88
CA ASP A 545 -35.62 0.02 18.18
C ASP A 545 -36.12 1.46 17.97
N LEU A 546 -37.45 1.59 17.83
CA LEU A 546 -38.16 2.85 17.54
C LEU A 546 -38.51 3.66 18.79
N GLU A 547 -38.46 3.09 19.99
CA GLU A 547 -38.79 3.78 21.24
C GLU A 547 -37.69 4.79 21.58
N ALA A 548 -38.06 6.06 21.70
CA ALA A 548 -37.18 7.08 22.27
C ALA A 548 -36.83 6.67 23.70
N PRO A 549 -35.58 6.80 24.17
CA PRO A 549 -35.35 6.70 25.61
C PRO A 549 -36.23 7.73 26.28
N HIS A 550 -37.10 7.27 27.16
CA HIS A 550 -37.81 8.17 28.06
C HIS A 550 -36.75 9.01 28.77
N SER A 551 -36.80 10.31 28.56
CA SER A 551 -35.94 11.40 29.02
C SER A 551 -35.51 11.27 30.48
#